data_ceaf66a80bee1c8269efdeb1350e168c
#
_entry.id   ceaf66a80bee1c8269efdeb1350e168c
#
_cell.length_a   1.000
_cell.length_b   1.000
_cell.length_c   1.000
_cell.angle_alpha   90.00
_cell.angle_beta   90.00
_cell.angle_gamma   90.00
#
_symmetry.space_group_name_H-M   'P 1'
#
loop_
_entity.id
_entity.type
_entity.pdbx_description
1 polymer ?
#
loop_
_entity_poly.entity_id
_entity_poly.type
_entity_poly.pdbx_seq_one_letter_code
_entity_poly.pdbx_strand_id
1 'polypeptide(L)'
;MKAVYLLCFALAASFLIGCAQTEKSEMKFSMLERGGQHSHTFNKTITKTLSCNYLLFLPEDYGREKKSWPLMLFLHGAGERGSDIEKVKVHGPPKIVQTKKDFPFIVVSPQCPEDEWWTDKTEMLINLFDDIVARYDVDTERIYLTGLSMGGYGSWALASKYPDRFAAVVPICGGGDPILARTLKDVPIWAFHGAKDSVVPVEESKRLVEAVNARGGNAKLTIYPDANHDSWTETYNNPKLYDWLLEHRRMSKQ
;
A
#
# COMPACT_ATOMS: atom_id res chain seq x y z
N MET A 1 -59.99 -9.30 -74.28
CA MET A 1 -60.72 -8.15 -73.63
C MET A 1 -60.29 -8.11 -72.16
N LYS A 2 -59.98 -6.94 -71.71
CA LYS A 2 -59.58 -6.51 -70.33
C LYS A 2 -58.16 -6.88 -69.85
N ALA A 3 -57.31 -5.89 -69.97
CA ALA A 3 -56.02 -5.77 -69.31
C ALA A 3 -56.20 -5.52 -67.82
N VAL A 4 -55.40 -6.21 -66.99
CA VAL A 4 -55.29 -5.89 -65.57
C VAL A 4 -53.89 -5.38 -65.35
N TYR A 5 -53.76 -4.12 -64.97
CA TYR A 5 -52.51 -3.48 -64.57
C TYR A 5 -52.12 -3.94 -63.17
N LEU A 6 -50.95 -4.57 -63.09
CA LEU A 6 -50.33 -4.89 -61.79
C LEU A 6 -49.41 -3.75 -61.38
N LEU A 7 -49.82 -3.06 -60.34
CA LEU A 7 -49.04 -1.96 -59.74
C LEU A 7 -48.00 -2.59 -58.78
N CYS A 8 -46.72 -2.57 -59.14
CA CYS A 8 -45.61 -2.92 -58.24
C CYS A 8 -45.28 -1.72 -57.33
N PHE A 9 -45.63 -1.85 -56.06
CA PHE A 9 -45.11 -0.97 -55.03
C PHE A 9 -43.68 -1.40 -54.65
N ALA A 10 -42.69 -0.62 -55.03
CA ALA A 10 -41.34 -0.77 -54.54
C ALA A 10 -41.20 -0.08 -53.18
N LEU A 11 -41.10 -0.88 -52.09
CA LEU A 11 -40.68 -0.38 -50.79
C LEU A 11 -39.18 -0.10 -50.82
N ALA A 12 -38.80 1.14 -50.83
CA ALA A 12 -37.41 1.57 -50.59
C ALA A 12 -37.14 1.51 -49.07
N ALA A 13 -36.49 0.46 -48.62
CA ALA A 13 -35.95 0.39 -47.29
C ALA A 13 -34.69 1.28 -47.20
N SER A 14 -34.85 2.46 -46.62
CA SER A 14 -33.72 3.36 -46.30
C SER A 14 -32.95 2.79 -45.11
N PHE A 15 -31.84 2.12 -45.39
CA PHE A 15 -30.84 1.80 -44.37
C PHE A 15 -30.12 3.10 -43.95
N LEU A 16 -30.50 3.64 -42.80
CA LEU A 16 -29.72 4.65 -42.12
C LEU A 16 -28.51 3.98 -41.49
N ILE A 17 -27.40 3.97 -42.23
CA ILE A 17 -26.08 3.67 -41.66
C ILE A 17 -25.69 4.90 -40.84
N GLY A 18 -25.88 4.77 -39.52
CA GLY A 18 -25.35 5.73 -38.57
C GLY A 18 -23.82 5.66 -38.60
N CYS A 19 -23.20 6.55 -39.38
CA CYS A 19 -21.78 6.87 -39.21
C CYS A 19 -21.60 7.41 -37.81
N ALA A 20 -21.05 6.60 -36.91
CA ALA A 20 -20.42 7.09 -35.68
C ALA A 20 -19.26 7.99 -36.11
N GLN A 21 -19.50 9.28 -36.15
CA GLN A 21 -18.43 10.27 -36.24
C GLN A 21 -17.64 10.15 -34.92
N THR A 22 -16.51 9.45 -34.99
CA THR A 22 -15.43 9.66 -34.04
C THR A 22 -15.06 11.13 -34.17
N GLU A 23 -15.46 11.92 -33.19
CA GLU A 23 -14.92 13.26 -33.01
C GLU A 23 -13.40 13.10 -32.79
N LYS A 24 -12.65 13.16 -33.89
CA LYS A 24 -11.25 13.56 -33.84
C LYS A 24 -11.27 14.96 -33.29
N SER A 25 -10.90 15.11 -32.02
CA SER A 25 -10.49 16.38 -31.45
C SER A 25 -9.40 16.94 -32.38
N GLU A 26 -9.79 17.72 -33.36
CA GLU A 26 -8.88 18.55 -34.09
C GLU A 26 -8.32 19.55 -33.08
N MET A 27 -7.11 19.25 -32.62
CA MET A 27 -6.28 20.24 -31.95
C MET A 27 -6.11 21.41 -32.95
N LYS A 28 -6.96 22.43 -32.83
CA LYS A 28 -6.75 23.69 -33.52
C LYS A 28 -5.41 24.25 -33.01
N PHE A 29 -4.33 23.96 -33.71
CA PHE A 29 -3.10 24.73 -33.58
C PHE A 29 -3.48 26.19 -33.87
N SER A 30 -3.50 27.01 -32.81
CA SER A 30 -3.62 28.45 -32.98
C SER A 30 -2.44 28.90 -33.82
N MET A 31 -2.71 29.37 -35.05
CA MET A 31 -1.68 29.87 -35.99
C MET A 31 -0.97 31.13 -35.51
N LEU A 32 -1.07 31.47 -34.23
CA LEU A 32 -0.51 32.67 -33.61
C LEU A 32 0.64 32.39 -32.64
N GLU A 33 0.98 31.12 -32.37
CA GLU A 33 2.15 30.81 -31.54
C GLU A 33 3.42 30.97 -32.37
N ARG A 34 4.05 32.13 -32.24
CA ARG A 34 5.40 32.37 -32.74
C ARG A 34 6.41 31.64 -31.87
N GLY A 35 7.61 31.33 -32.38
CA GLY A 35 8.66 30.72 -31.59
C GLY A 35 8.88 31.46 -30.26
N GLY A 36 8.98 30.71 -29.12
CA GLY A 36 9.12 31.26 -27.76
C GLY A 36 8.58 30.31 -26.70
N GLN A 37 8.59 30.79 -25.45
CA GLN A 37 8.04 30.05 -24.31
C GLN A 37 6.61 30.54 -24.03
N HIS A 38 5.67 29.60 -23.97
CA HIS A 38 4.26 29.88 -23.75
C HIS A 38 3.75 29.13 -22.50
N SER A 39 2.81 29.75 -21.78
CA SER A 39 2.17 29.13 -20.62
C SER A 39 0.91 28.40 -21.06
N HIS A 40 0.82 27.10 -20.71
CA HIS A 40 -0.34 26.27 -20.99
C HIS A 40 -0.81 25.57 -19.72
N THR A 41 -2.11 25.27 -19.66
CA THR A 41 -2.70 24.44 -18.60
C THR A 41 -3.10 23.10 -19.18
N PHE A 42 -2.60 22.01 -18.59
CA PHE A 42 -3.02 20.65 -18.93
C PHE A 42 -4.03 20.14 -17.91
N ASN A 43 -5.19 19.70 -18.38
CA ASN A 43 -6.23 19.06 -17.56
C ASN A 43 -6.64 17.73 -18.21
N LYS A 44 -6.62 16.65 -17.41
CA LYS A 44 -7.08 15.32 -17.82
C LYS A 44 -7.69 14.60 -16.64
N THR A 45 -8.90 14.10 -16.80
CA THR A 45 -9.51 13.18 -15.84
C THR A 45 -9.10 11.76 -16.17
N ILE A 46 -8.66 11.00 -15.13
CA ILE A 46 -8.29 9.59 -15.24
C ILE A 46 -9.10 8.79 -14.23
N THR A 47 -9.75 7.72 -14.68
CA THR A 47 -10.37 6.72 -13.82
C THR A 47 -9.41 5.55 -13.66
N LYS A 48 -9.16 5.14 -12.40
CA LYS A 48 -8.23 4.05 -12.03
C LYS A 48 -8.94 3.04 -11.14
N THR A 49 -8.79 1.76 -11.46
CA THR A 49 -9.20 0.66 -10.58
C THR A 49 -8.00 0.23 -9.74
N LEU A 50 -8.20 0.10 -8.43
CA LEU A 50 -7.21 -0.41 -7.48
C LEU A 50 -7.63 -1.81 -7.06
N SER A 51 -6.71 -2.77 -7.15
CA SER A 51 -6.95 -4.16 -6.75
C SER A 51 -5.68 -4.83 -6.23
N CYS A 52 -5.83 -5.73 -5.27
CA CYS A 52 -4.79 -6.67 -4.84
C CYS A 52 -5.43 -7.88 -4.17
N ASN A 53 -4.73 -9.01 -4.17
CA ASN A 53 -5.04 -10.12 -3.29
C ASN A 53 -4.44 -9.83 -1.90
N TYR A 54 -5.10 -10.27 -0.85
CA TYR A 54 -4.58 -10.14 0.51
C TYR A 54 -5.05 -11.29 1.40
N LEU A 55 -4.24 -11.61 2.42
CA LEU A 55 -4.65 -12.46 3.53
C LEU A 55 -5.22 -11.59 4.63
N LEU A 56 -6.31 -12.06 5.22
CA LEU A 56 -6.90 -11.48 6.42
C LEU A 56 -6.90 -12.55 7.52
N PHE A 57 -6.31 -12.19 8.65
CA PHE A 57 -6.42 -12.97 9.88
C PHE A 57 -7.25 -12.21 10.90
N LEU A 58 -8.20 -12.89 11.49
CA LEU A 58 -8.99 -12.42 12.63
C LEU A 58 -8.61 -13.27 13.86
N PRO A 59 -8.38 -12.65 15.04
CA PRO A 59 -8.10 -13.40 16.28
C PRO A 59 -9.21 -14.41 16.61
N GLU A 60 -8.88 -15.49 17.30
CA GLU A 60 -9.84 -16.56 17.62
C GLU A 60 -11.10 -16.05 18.35
N ASP A 61 -10.96 -15.00 19.16
CA ASP A 61 -12.07 -14.40 19.92
C ASP A 61 -12.76 -13.24 19.16
N TYR A 62 -12.39 -13.00 17.91
CA TYR A 62 -13.03 -11.95 17.10
C TYR A 62 -14.55 -12.22 16.99
N GLY A 63 -15.35 -11.18 17.29
CA GLY A 63 -16.82 -11.26 17.24
C GLY A 63 -17.49 -11.93 18.44
N ARG A 64 -16.73 -12.53 19.39
CA ARG A 64 -17.30 -13.10 20.63
C ARG A 64 -17.64 -12.01 21.66
N GLU A 65 -16.89 -10.92 21.65
CA GLU A 65 -17.08 -9.77 22.52
C GLU A 65 -17.22 -8.50 21.69
N LYS A 66 -17.99 -7.54 22.19
CA LYS A 66 -18.04 -6.18 21.58
C LYS A 66 -16.78 -5.42 21.96
N LYS A 67 -15.69 -5.68 21.25
CA LYS A 67 -14.45 -4.94 21.40
C LYS A 67 -13.85 -4.62 20.03
N SER A 68 -13.15 -3.50 19.95
CA SER A 68 -12.35 -3.16 18.78
C SER A 68 -10.93 -3.73 18.92
N TRP A 69 -10.36 -4.19 17.83
CA TRP A 69 -9.09 -4.91 17.79
C TRP A 69 -7.98 -4.06 17.17
N PRO A 70 -6.75 -4.17 17.69
CA PRO A 70 -5.59 -3.60 17.01
C PRO A 70 -5.45 -4.16 15.60
N LEU A 71 -5.08 -3.33 14.63
CA LEU A 71 -4.83 -3.72 13.24
C LEU A 71 -3.34 -3.67 12.93
N MET A 72 -2.82 -4.71 12.29
CA MET A 72 -1.46 -4.77 11.76
C MET A 72 -1.49 -4.94 10.25
N LEU A 73 -0.96 -3.96 9.52
CA LEU A 73 -0.69 -4.07 8.08
C LEU A 73 0.74 -4.59 7.90
N PHE A 74 0.89 -5.73 7.24
CA PHE A 74 2.17 -6.37 6.95
C PHE A 74 2.50 -6.32 5.47
N LEU A 75 3.68 -5.85 5.13
CA LEU A 75 4.21 -5.79 3.77
C LEU A 75 5.37 -6.79 3.62
N HIS A 76 5.20 -7.75 2.73
CA HIS A 76 6.19 -8.79 2.47
C HIS A 76 7.41 -8.31 1.67
N GLY A 77 8.44 -9.14 1.55
CA GLY A 77 9.63 -8.90 0.73
C GLY A 77 9.43 -9.14 -0.76
N ALA A 78 10.47 -8.94 -1.55
CA ALA A 78 10.40 -9.09 -3.00
C ALA A 78 10.14 -10.55 -3.45
N GLY A 79 10.53 -11.54 -2.64
CA GLY A 79 10.37 -12.96 -2.96
C GLY A 79 8.91 -13.46 -2.98
N GLU A 80 8.01 -12.77 -2.27
CA GLU A 80 6.62 -13.16 -2.11
C GLU A 80 5.69 -12.45 -3.10
N ARG A 81 6.24 -11.67 -4.06
CA ARG A 81 5.49 -11.05 -5.16
C ARG A 81 4.78 -12.08 -6.04
N GLY A 82 3.79 -11.63 -6.77
CA GLY A 82 3.07 -12.41 -7.77
C GLY A 82 1.58 -12.53 -7.53
N SER A 83 1.00 -13.67 -7.93
CA SER A 83 -0.44 -13.97 -7.84
C SER A 83 -0.77 -15.15 -6.93
N ASP A 84 0.25 -15.89 -6.47
CA ASP A 84 0.09 -16.99 -5.51
C ASP A 84 0.12 -16.43 -4.08
N ILE A 85 -1.04 -16.23 -3.49
CA ILE A 85 -1.21 -15.64 -2.17
C ILE A 85 -0.58 -16.49 -1.05
N GLU A 86 -0.36 -17.79 -1.26
CA GLU A 86 0.26 -18.67 -0.28
C GLU A 86 1.72 -18.28 0.00
N LYS A 87 2.41 -17.67 -0.96
CA LYS A 87 3.76 -17.15 -0.78
C LYS A 87 3.85 -16.12 0.38
N VAL A 88 2.80 -15.34 0.60
CA VAL A 88 2.76 -14.33 1.67
C VAL A 88 2.85 -14.95 3.06
N LYS A 89 2.53 -16.25 3.22
CA LYS A 89 2.59 -16.97 4.50
C LYS A 89 3.99 -17.43 4.91
N VAL A 90 5.02 -17.16 4.10
CA VAL A 90 6.39 -17.70 4.33
C VAL A 90 7.09 -16.97 5.47
N HIS A 91 6.83 -15.69 5.68
CA HIS A 91 7.51 -14.86 6.67
C HIS A 91 6.54 -14.02 7.52
N GLY A 92 7.04 -13.53 8.67
CA GLY A 92 6.40 -12.51 9.49
C GLY A 92 5.04 -12.88 10.09
N PRO A 93 4.19 -11.90 10.36
CA PRO A 93 2.88 -12.11 10.98
C PRO A 93 1.99 -13.14 10.28
N PRO A 94 1.85 -13.18 8.93
CA PRO A 94 1.02 -14.20 8.27
C PRO A 94 1.56 -15.63 8.47
N LYS A 95 2.88 -15.82 8.67
CA LYS A 95 3.44 -17.12 9.07
C LYS A 95 3.06 -17.48 10.51
N ILE A 96 3.18 -16.54 11.44
CA ILE A 96 2.92 -16.74 12.86
C ILE A 96 1.47 -17.16 13.11
N VAL A 97 0.52 -16.50 12.50
CA VAL A 97 -0.91 -16.76 12.70
C VAL A 97 -1.40 -18.09 12.10
N GLN A 98 -0.57 -18.80 11.35
CA GLN A 98 -0.92 -20.16 10.92
C GLN A 98 -1.07 -21.10 12.13
N THR A 99 -0.28 -20.86 13.18
CA THR A 99 -0.26 -21.68 14.40
C THR A 99 -0.76 -20.94 15.63
N LYS A 100 -0.51 -19.63 15.74
CA LYS A 100 -0.89 -18.79 16.88
C LYS A 100 -2.24 -18.12 16.63
N LYS A 101 -3.33 -18.78 17.04
CA LYS A 101 -4.71 -18.30 16.79
C LYS A 101 -5.15 -17.19 17.75
N ASP A 102 -4.51 -17.10 18.92
CA ASP A 102 -4.70 -16.07 19.95
C ASP A 102 -3.87 -14.80 19.70
N PHE A 103 -3.33 -14.62 18.47
CA PHE A 103 -2.54 -13.44 18.13
C PHE A 103 -3.39 -12.17 18.23
N PRO A 104 -2.97 -11.13 19.01
CA PRO A 104 -3.88 -10.09 19.49
C PRO A 104 -4.16 -8.97 18.47
N PHE A 105 -3.99 -9.23 17.19
CA PHE A 105 -4.17 -8.27 16.10
C PHE A 105 -5.05 -8.84 14.99
N ILE A 106 -5.88 -8.01 14.38
CA ILE A 106 -6.31 -8.24 12.99
C ILE A 106 -5.05 -8.07 12.13
N VAL A 107 -4.73 -9.04 11.28
CA VAL A 107 -3.57 -8.93 10.38
C VAL A 107 -4.03 -8.89 8.93
N VAL A 108 -3.60 -7.85 8.22
CA VAL A 108 -3.84 -7.68 6.78
C VAL A 108 -2.49 -7.76 6.06
N SER A 109 -2.39 -8.71 5.15
CA SER A 109 -1.16 -9.00 4.41
C SER A 109 -1.45 -9.03 2.91
N PRO A 110 -1.41 -7.88 2.22
CA PRO A 110 -1.59 -7.83 0.78
C PRO A 110 -0.43 -8.48 0.04
N GLN A 111 -0.67 -8.90 -1.20
CA GLN A 111 0.36 -9.38 -2.12
C GLN A 111 0.66 -8.32 -3.18
N CYS A 112 1.93 -7.96 -3.31
CA CYS A 112 2.43 -7.10 -4.37
C CYS A 112 2.51 -7.90 -5.68
N PRO A 113 2.07 -7.36 -6.82
CA PRO A 113 2.26 -8.01 -8.12
C PRO A 113 3.73 -8.24 -8.46
N GLU A 114 4.00 -9.15 -9.42
CA GLU A 114 5.35 -9.65 -9.74
C GLU A 114 6.36 -8.54 -10.06
N ASP A 115 5.98 -7.60 -10.93
CA ASP A 115 6.89 -6.56 -11.43
C ASP A 115 6.72 -5.20 -10.73
N GLU A 116 6.13 -5.19 -9.54
CA GLU A 116 5.80 -3.96 -8.84
C GLU A 116 6.50 -3.85 -7.48
N TRP A 117 6.49 -2.64 -6.92
CA TRP A 117 7.07 -2.32 -5.63
C TRP A 117 6.06 -1.65 -4.69
N TRP A 118 6.18 -1.89 -3.38
CA TRP A 118 5.29 -1.29 -2.38
C TRP A 118 5.33 0.24 -2.38
N THR A 119 6.48 0.84 -2.74
CA THR A 119 6.62 2.29 -2.83
C THR A 119 5.67 2.91 -3.84
N ASP A 120 5.33 2.19 -4.91
CA ASP A 120 4.42 2.64 -5.97
C ASP A 120 2.96 2.30 -5.66
N LYS A 121 2.72 1.48 -4.62
CA LYS A 121 1.39 1.00 -4.23
C LYS A 121 0.79 1.70 -3.02
N THR A 122 1.37 2.79 -2.55
CA THR A 122 0.90 3.50 -1.34
C THR A 122 -0.57 3.92 -1.43
N GLU A 123 -1.06 4.31 -2.62
CA GLU A 123 -2.46 4.64 -2.84
C GLU A 123 -3.37 3.39 -2.72
N MET A 124 -2.97 2.29 -3.31
CA MET A 124 -3.71 1.02 -3.20
C MET A 124 -3.73 0.53 -1.75
N LEU A 125 -2.58 0.59 -1.05
CA LEU A 125 -2.46 0.16 0.34
C LEU A 125 -3.36 0.97 1.28
N ILE A 126 -3.41 2.30 1.12
CA ILE A 126 -4.26 3.12 2.00
C ILE A 126 -5.75 2.91 1.72
N ASN A 127 -6.15 2.67 0.47
CA ASN A 127 -7.54 2.36 0.14
C ASN A 127 -7.95 0.97 0.65
N LEU A 128 -7.10 -0.06 0.54
CA LEU A 128 -7.33 -1.36 1.16
C LEU A 128 -7.49 -1.22 2.68
N PHE A 129 -6.59 -0.48 3.31
CA PHE A 129 -6.63 -0.20 4.73
C PHE A 129 -7.97 0.47 5.15
N ASP A 130 -8.43 1.48 4.42
CA ASP A 130 -9.70 2.17 4.69
C ASP A 130 -10.90 1.23 4.57
N ASP A 131 -10.89 0.34 3.58
CA ASP A 131 -11.91 -0.69 3.38
C ASP A 131 -11.95 -1.69 4.54
N ILE A 132 -10.77 -2.10 5.06
CA ILE A 132 -10.69 -2.97 6.24
C ILE A 132 -11.22 -2.27 7.50
N VAL A 133 -10.83 -1.03 7.74
CA VAL A 133 -11.30 -0.25 8.90
C VAL A 133 -12.82 -0.04 8.85
N ALA A 134 -13.39 0.11 7.65
CA ALA A 134 -14.83 0.29 7.48
C ALA A 134 -15.64 -1.02 7.69
N ARG A 135 -15.03 -2.19 7.47
CA ARG A 135 -15.74 -3.49 7.50
C ARG A 135 -15.53 -4.31 8.75
N TYR A 136 -14.49 -4.04 9.52
CA TYR A 136 -14.11 -4.84 10.70
C TYR A 136 -14.06 -3.97 11.96
N ASP A 137 -14.21 -4.59 13.14
CA ASP A 137 -14.15 -3.92 14.44
C ASP A 137 -12.71 -3.54 14.81
N VAL A 138 -12.15 -2.57 14.07
CA VAL A 138 -10.79 -2.07 14.25
C VAL A 138 -10.75 -0.96 15.31
N ASP A 139 -9.80 -1.06 16.24
CA ASP A 139 -9.41 0.07 17.10
C ASP A 139 -8.55 1.04 16.28
N THR A 140 -9.16 2.12 15.81
CA THR A 140 -8.51 3.11 14.93
C THR A 140 -7.37 3.88 15.59
N GLU A 141 -7.22 3.78 16.92
CA GLU A 141 -6.07 4.33 17.64
C GLU A 141 -4.89 3.34 17.71
N ARG A 142 -5.11 2.06 17.43
CA ARG A 142 -4.08 1.00 17.48
C ARG A 142 -3.90 0.33 16.13
N ILE A 143 -3.37 1.09 15.20
CA ILE A 143 -3.08 0.64 13.84
C ILE A 143 -1.58 0.69 13.62
N TYR A 144 -1.01 -0.43 13.23
CA TYR A 144 0.43 -0.62 13.10
C TYR A 144 0.80 -1.04 11.69
N LEU A 145 1.97 -0.59 11.26
CA LEU A 145 2.54 -0.93 9.95
C LEU A 145 3.89 -1.60 10.15
N THR A 146 4.09 -2.73 9.51
CA THR A 146 5.37 -3.43 9.49
C THR A 146 5.63 -4.06 8.14
N GLY A 147 6.90 -4.30 7.83
CA GLY A 147 7.28 -4.98 6.59
C GLY A 147 8.78 -5.25 6.56
N LEU A 148 9.17 -6.23 5.75
CA LEU A 148 10.55 -6.69 5.62
C LEU A 148 11.12 -6.41 4.22
N SER A 149 12.40 -6.05 4.11
CA SER A 149 13.09 -5.83 2.84
C SER A 149 12.32 -4.83 1.95
N MET A 150 11.82 -5.25 0.78
CA MET A 150 10.93 -4.45 -0.05
C MET A 150 9.73 -3.90 0.75
N GLY A 151 9.17 -4.69 1.68
CA GLY A 151 8.10 -4.25 2.60
C GLY A 151 8.61 -3.25 3.65
N GLY A 152 9.88 -3.31 4.03
CA GLY A 152 10.53 -2.30 4.85
C GLY A 152 10.58 -0.94 4.15
N TYR A 153 10.96 -0.91 2.87
CA TYR A 153 10.87 0.29 2.02
C TYR A 153 9.43 0.78 1.91
N GLY A 154 8.49 -0.15 1.66
CA GLY A 154 7.06 0.17 1.62
C GLY A 154 6.55 0.78 2.92
N SER A 155 7.02 0.28 4.07
CA SER A 155 6.64 0.80 5.39
C SER A 155 7.12 2.23 5.60
N TRP A 156 8.36 2.55 5.27
CA TRP A 156 8.86 3.92 5.30
C TRP A 156 8.07 4.84 4.37
N ALA A 157 7.83 4.41 3.12
CA ALA A 157 7.12 5.20 2.12
C ALA A 157 5.66 5.46 2.51
N LEU A 158 4.94 4.41 2.93
CA LEU A 158 3.52 4.52 3.30
C LEU A 158 3.34 5.39 4.56
N ALA A 159 4.17 5.18 5.59
CA ALA A 159 4.14 5.98 6.81
C ALA A 159 4.46 7.45 6.51
N SER A 160 5.48 7.74 5.70
CA SER A 160 5.84 9.11 5.33
C SER A 160 4.73 9.85 4.59
N LYS A 161 3.96 9.14 3.77
CA LYS A 161 2.86 9.72 3.00
C LYS A 161 1.58 9.90 3.83
N TYR A 162 1.36 9.01 4.80
CA TYR A 162 0.16 8.98 5.64
C TYR A 162 0.50 8.85 7.13
N PRO A 163 1.29 9.78 7.71
CA PRO A 163 1.82 9.65 9.08
C PRO A 163 0.72 9.59 10.14
N ASP A 164 -0.39 10.25 9.89
CA ASP A 164 -1.52 10.31 10.82
C ASP A 164 -2.37 9.02 10.88
N ARG A 165 -1.96 7.98 10.14
CA ARG A 165 -2.74 6.73 10.06
C ARG A 165 -2.22 5.65 11.01
N PHE A 166 -0.98 5.73 11.45
CA PHE A 166 -0.31 4.68 12.21
C PHE A 166 0.03 5.11 13.63
N ALA A 167 -0.25 4.22 14.60
CA ALA A 167 0.15 4.37 15.99
C ALA A 167 1.63 4.08 16.19
N ALA A 168 2.18 3.13 15.42
CA ALA A 168 3.61 2.84 15.37
C ALA A 168 3.97 2.13 14.06
N VAL A 169 5.26 2.21 13.67
CA VAL A 169 5.79 1.61 12.44
C VAL A 169 7.05 0.80 12.71
N VAL A 170 7.11 -0.41 12.15
CA VAL A 170 8.24 -1.34 12.32
C VAL A 170 8.81 -1.73 10.95
N PRO A 171 9.69 -0.93 10.35
CA PRO A 171 10.38 -1.29 9.11
C PRO A 171 11.59 -2.19 9.41
N ILE A 172 11.72 -3.30 8.68
CA ILE A 172 12.79 -4.28 8.88
C ILE A 172 13.63 -4.37 7.61
N CYS A 173 14.97 -4.26 7.73
CA CYS A 173 15.96 -4.31 6.64
C CYS A 173 15.50 -3.58 5.36
N GLY A 174 14.92 -2.41 5.53
CA GLY A 174 14.46 -1.54 4.45
C GLY A 174 15.19 -0.20 4.42
N GLY A 175 14.81 0.62 3.47
CA GLY A 175 15.34 1.98 3.30
C GLY A 175 14.27 2.95 2.82
N GLY A 176 14.67 4.17 2.49
CA GLY A 176 13.76 5.21 2.03
C GLY A 176 14.46 6.55 1.80
N ASP A 177 13.68 7.61 1.62
CA ASP A 177 14.19 8.97 1.44
C ASP A 177 14.23 9.70 2.80
N PRO A 178 15.42 10.10 3.30
CA PRO A 178 15.55 10.87 4.54
C PRO A 178 14.82 12.23 4.52
N ILE A 179 14.58 12.80 3.33
CA ILE A 179 13.82 14.05 3.20
C ILE A 179 12.38 13.86 3.68
N LEU A 180 11.80 12.69 3.42
CA LEU A 180 10.46 12.34 3.86
C LEU A 180 10.38 12.07 5.37
N ALA A 181 11.50 11.80 6.03
CA ALA A 181 11.56 11.56 7.47
C ALA A 181 10.99 12.73 8.32
N ARG A 182 10.99 13.94 7.77
CA ARG A 182 10.38 15.13 8.44
C ARG A 182 8.90 14.97 8.75
N THR A 183 8.18 14.12 8.00
CA THR A 183 6.75 13.87 8.23
C THR A 183 6.49 12.87 9.35
N LEU A 184 7.53 12.16 9.82
CA LEU A 184 7.45 11.06 10.77
C LEU A 184 7.82 11.44 12.21
N LYS A 185 7.99 12.72 12.52
CA LYS A 185 8.41 13.17 13.87
C LYS A 185 7.45 12.74 14.99
N ASP A 186 6.16 12.63 14.68
CA ASP A 186 5.12 12.28 15.65
C ASP A 186 4.74 10.77 15.60
N VAL A 187 5.41 9.98 14.77
CA VAL A 187 5.15 8.55 14.59
C VAL A 187 6.22 7.74 15.31
N PRO A 188 5.89 6.96 16.34
CA PRO A 188 6.83 6.03 16.96
C PRO A 188 7.35 5.00 15.95
N ILE A 189 8.68 4.87 15.85
CA ILE A 189 9.31 3.95 14.89
C ILE A 189 10.30 3.06 15.63
N TRP A 190 10.24 1.75 15.35
CA TRP A 190 11.27 0.81 15.77
C TRP A 190 11.77 0.04 14.56
N ALA A 191 12.89 0.48 14.01
CA ALA A 191 13.55 -0.16 12.88
C ALA A 191 14.46 -1.30 13.32
N PHE A 192 14.59 -2.32 12.48
CA PHE A 192 15.46 -3.48 12.71
C PHE A 192 16.30 -3.76 11.46
N HIS A 193 17.57 -4.20 11.67
CA HIS A 193 18.47 -4.50 10.54
C HIS A 193 19.57 -5.48 10.96
N GLY A 194 20.05 -6.27 10.01
CA GLY A 194 21.25 -7.09 10.21
C GLY A 194 22.54 -6.28 9.96
N ALA A 195 23.53 -6.42 10.83
CA ALA A 195 24.82 -5.72 10.66
C ALA A 195 25.61 -6.21 9.43
N LYS A 196 25.37 -7.47 9.02
CA LYS A 196 26.05 -8.13 7.90
C LYS A 196 25.18 -8.18 6.64
N ASP A 197 24.13 -7.36 6.58
CA ASP A 197 23.21 -7.35 5.43
C ASP A 197 23.93 -6.93 4.15
N SER A 198 24.05 -7.88 3.22
CA SER A 198 24.72 -7.70 1.93
C SER A 198 23.74 -7.36 0.79
N VAL A 199 22.44 -7.32 1.06
CA VAL A 199 21.39 -6.99 0.09
C VAL A 199 20.93 -5.55 0.24
N VAL A 200 20.60 -5.15 1.47
CA VAL A 200 20.26 -3.77 1.83
C VAL A 200 21.26 -3.31 2.90
N PRO A 201 22.13 -2.34 2.62
CA PRO A 201 23.09 -1.85 3.60
C PRO A 201 22.41 -1.35 4.87
N VAL A 202 22.94 -1.70 6.05
CA VAL A 202 22.41 -1.26 7.35
C VAL A 202 22.37 0.27 7.49
N GLU A 203 23.18 0.96 6.73
CA GLU A 203 23.25 2.43 6.62
C GLU A 203 21.90 3.03 6.18
N GLU A 204 21.11 2.29 5.42
CA GLU A 204 19.75 2.72 5.02
C GLU A 204 18.87 2.96 6.25
N SER A 205 18.82 2.02 7.20
CA SER A 205 18.05 2.19 8.43
C SER A 205 18.68 3.23 9.36
N LYS A 206 20.02 3.28 9.47
CA LYS A 206 20.72 4.27 10.30
C LYS A 206 20.36 5.70 9.88
N ARG A 207 20.53 6.03 8.60
CA ARG A 207 20.28 7.38 8.08
C ARG A 207 18.82 7.82 8.24
N LEU A 208 17.85 6.89 8.11
CA LEU A 208 16.43 7.21 8.28
C LEU A 208 16.06 7.47 9.74
N VAL A 209 16.52 6.60 10.66
CA VAL A 209 16.31 6.80 12.10
C VAL A 209 16.97 8.10 12.56
N GLU A 210 18.17 8.39 12.11
CA GLU A 210 18.88 9.63 12.39
C GLU A 210 18.12 10.86 11.86
N ALA A 211 17.59 10.79 10.63
CA ALA A 211 16.82 11.86 10.01
C ALA A 211 15.49 12.13 10.75
N VAL A 212 14.80 11.10 11.23
CA VAL A 212 13.60 11.25 12.08
C VAL A 212 13.96 11.94 13.39
N ASN A 213 14.98 11.43 14.10
CA ASN A 213 15.39 11.94 15.42
C ASN A 213 15.96 13.36 15.36
N ALA A 214 16.69 13.71 14.29
CA ALA A 214 17.17 15.07 14.05
C ALA A 214 16.04 16.11 13.90
N ARG A 215 14.81 15.65 13.72
CA ARG A 215 13.60 16.49 13.64
C ARG A 215 12.71 16.42 14.88
N GLY A 216 13.26 15.88 15.97
CA GLY A 216 12.55 15.73 17.25
C GLY A 216 11.61 14.52 17.28
N GLY A 217 11.76 13.56 16.39
CA GLY A 217 10.98 12.32 16.38
C GLY A 217 11.49 11.28 17.38
N ASN A 218 10.79 10.15 17.46
CA ASN A 218 11.10 9.02 18.34
C ASN A 218 11.27 7.75 17.50
N ALA A 219 12.44 7.60 16.89
CA ALA A 219 12.81 6.40 16.15
C ALA A 219 13.93 5.64 16.87
N LYS A 220 13.74 4.32 17.02
CA LYS A 220 14.73 3.38 17.56
C LYS A 220 15.29 2.52 16.44
N LEU A 221 16.52 2.07 16.57
CA LEU A 221 17.14 1.08 15.68
C LEU A 221 17.76 -0.05 16.51
N THR A 222 17.35 -1.27 16.22
CA THR A 222 18.02 -2.49 16.69
C THR A 222 18.81 -3.08 15.54
N ILE A 223 20.12 -3.26 15.76
CA ILE A 223 21.01 -3.91 14.80
C ILE A 223 21.40 -5.27 15.37
N TYR A 224 21.11 -6.32 14.62
CA TYR A 224 21.54 -7.68 14.97
C TYR A 224 22.96 -7.92 14.45
N PRO A 225 23.96 -8.10 15.33
CA PRO A 225 25.38 -8.08 14.94
C PRO A 225 25.77 -9.23 14.02
N ASP A 226 25.07 -10.36 14.12
CA ASP A 226 25.36 -11.58 13.36
C ASP A 226 24.39 -11.84 12.21
N ALA A 227 23.28 -11.10 12.13
CA ALA A 227 22.30 -11.27 11.07
C ALA A 227 22.78 -10.67 9.74
N ASN A 228 22.51 -11.42 8.68
CA ASN A 228 22.59 -10.98 7.31
C ASN A 228 21.26 -10.30 6.90
N HIS A 229 20.78 -10.49 5.68
CA HIS A 229 19.51 -9.88 5.22
C HIS A 229 18.30 -10.37 6.03
N ASP A 230 18.24 -11.66 6.41
CA ASP A 230 17.19 -12.18 7.30
C ASP A 230 17.36 -11.70 8.75
N SER A 231 17.04 -10.45 8.99
CA SER A 231 16.84 -9.89 10.33
C SER A 231 15.37 -9.98 10.80
N TRP A 232 14.46 -10.29 9.89
CA TRP A 232 13.03 -10.36 10.20
C TRP A 232 12.62 -11.59 10.99
N THR A 233 13.31 -12.73 10.81
CA THR A 233 12.98 -13.95 11.57
C THR A 233 13.20 -13.71 13.07
N GLU A 234 14.31 -13.15 13.47
CA GLU A 234 14.59 -12.80 14.87
C GLU A 234 13.62 -11.71 15.37
N THR A 235 13.37 -10.68 14.55
CA THR A 235 12.48 -9.57 14.90
C THR A 235 11.06 -10.04 15.17
N TYR A 236 10.45 -10.81 14.27
CA TYR A 236 9.06 -11.26 14.43
C TYR A 236 8.88 -12.37 15.48
N ASN A 237 9.95 -13.09 15.84
CA ASN A 237 9.95 -14.03 16.95
C ASN A 237 10.16 -13.35 18.32
N ASN A 238 10.46 -12.07 18.36
CA ASN A 238 10.66 -11.33 19.60
C ASN A 238 9.32 -10.84 20.19
N PRO A 239 8.85 -11.39 21.34
CA PRO A 239 7.58 -10.97 21.93
C PRO A 239 7.57 -9.48 22.33
N LYS A 240 8.72 -8.91 22.69
CA LYS A 240 8.82 -7.48 23.04
C LYS A 240 8.44 -6.54 21.90
N LEU A 241 8.47 -7.01 20.64
CA LEU A 241 8.00 -6.25 19.50
C LEU A 241 6.50 -5.98 19.61
N TYR A 242 5.73 -7.01 19.93
CA TYR A 242 4.26 -6.92 20.00
C TYR A 242 3.82 -6.15 21.25
N ASP A 243 4.51 -6.34 22.39
CA ASP A 243 4.27 -5.56 23.60
C ASP A 243 4.50 -4.08 23.31
N TRP A 244 5.63 -3.73 22.68
CA TRP A 244 5.95 -2.36 22.30
C TRP A 244 4.90 -1.77 21.35
N LEU A 245 4.43 -2.52 20.34
CA LEU A 245 3.37 -2.05 19.46
C LEU A 245 2.10 -1.70 20.27
N LEU A 246 1.65 -2.61 21.16
CA LEU A 246 0.43 -2.45 21.94
C LEU A 246 0.49 -1.30 22.95
N GLU A 247 1.68 -0.85 23.37
CA GLU A 247 1.89 0.32 24.21
C GLU A 247 1.61 1.64 23.47
N HIS A 248 1.64 1.63 22.12
CA HIS A 248 1.46 2.85 21.33
C HIS A 248 0.02 3.00 20.83
N ARG A 249 -0.49 4.21 21.01
CA ARG A 249 -1.78 4.63 20.46
C ARG A 249 -1.60 5.92 19.67
N ARG A 250 -2.31 6.01 18.58
CA ARG A 250 -2.39 7.25 17.81
C ARG A 250 -3.22 8.27 18.60
N MET A 251 -2.68 9.45 18.83
CA MET A 251 -3.47 10.54 19.38
C MET A 251 -4.45 11.03 18.31
N SER A 252 -5.74 11.01 18.62
CA SER A 252 -6.74 11.66 17.78
C SER A 252 -6.44 13.17 17.78
N LYS A 253 -6.24 13.76 16.60
CA LYS A 253 -6.22 15.22 16.49
C LYS A 253 -7.61 15.72 16.89
N GLN A 254 -7.67 16.48 17.99
CA GLN A 254 -8.85 17.22 18.39
C GLN A 254 -9.19 18.29 17.37
#